data_8619fcc43898a47476c551ecedd4508f
#
_entry.id   8619fcc43898a47476c551ecedd4508f
#
_cell.length_a   1.000
_cell.length_b   1.000
_cell.length_c   1.000
_cell.angle_alpha   90.00
_cell.angle_beta   90.00
_cell.angle_gamma   90.00
#
_symmetry.space_group_name_H-M   'P 1'
#
loop_
_entity.id
_entity.type
_entity.pdbx_description
1 polymer ?
#
loop_
_entity_poly.entity_id
_entity_poly.type
_entity_poly.pdbx_seq_one_letter_code
_entity_poly.pdbx_strand_id
1 'polypeptide(L)'
;MTRSFKATAILLVLMVSAGLVFAGGGKEQVEKKVVVYSSVDEANAKKILDAFTADTGIKVAFVFLSSGPAIARIKAELNNPQADVWMGAPSENHIVAKDDGLTIPYTGGDFAALKTGFKDTQGYWRSFYMNPMAFAVNTEVLKRLNAPKPTSWEDLLNPVYKGQIQMPTPQASGTAYNIVASLITIVGEEKAFDYMKALNPSVQTYTSSGTGPSKGVSVGQCAIGLQFTPAFFEFIENGYPLEVIYPKEGVWFEAPAVSILKGAKNVQSAQALVDWLISKKGQDTLTDAKTFFYPVTSGAKLGKGMPSFDSLKTVDVDVKWAGTNKKRLVERWVNEVLPAK
;
A
#
# COMPACT_ATOMS: atom_id res chain seq x y z
N MET A 1 -50.06 -67.77 39.10
CA MET A 1 -48.73 -68.40 38.93
C MET A 1 -47.68 -67.41 39.34
N THR A 2 -47.29 -67.46 40.54
CA THR A 2 -46.07 -67.32 41.32
C THR A 2 -44.79 -67.15 40.53
N ARG A 3 -44.03 -66.11 40.85
CA ARG A 3 -42.62 -66.26 41.26
C ARG A 3 -42.00 -64.94 41.77
N SER A 4 -41.71 -64.99 43.04
CA SER A 4 -40.82 -64.17 43.86
C SER A 4 -39.46 -64.03 43.26
N PHE A 5 -38.83 -62.84 43.38
CA PHE A 5 -37.38 -62.72 43.32
C PHE A 5 -36.87 -61.76 44.42
N LYS A 6 -35.90 -62.27 45.12
CA LYS A 6 -35.33 -61.80 46.36
C LYS A 6 -34.49 -60.57 46.21
N ALA A 7 -34.59 -59.67 47.17
CA ALA A 7 -33.67 -58.56 47.41
C ALA A 7 -32.26 -59.09 47.81
N THR A 8 -31.24 -58.56 47.19
CA THR A 8 -29.85 -58.68 47.63
C THR A 8 -29.30 -57.28 47.89
N ALA A 9 -29.13 -56.94 49.14
CA ALA A 9 -28.49 -55.75 49.59
C ALA A 9 -26.96 -55.86 49.37
N ILE A 10 -26.37 -54.96 48.64
CA ILE A 10 -24.93 -54.78 48.54
C ILE A 10 -24.56 -53.45 49.23
N LEU A 11 -23.83 -53.59 50.29
CA LEU A 11 -23.26 -52.54 51.10
C LEU A 11 -22.06 -51.96 50.32
N LEU A 12 -22.15 -50.72 49.84
CA LEU A 12 -21.03 -50.03 49.19
C LEU A 12 -20.32 -49.12 50.18
N VAL A 13 -19.10 -49.49 50.50
CA VAL A 13 -18.18 -48.73 51.35
C VAL A 13 -17.76 -47.47 50.66
N LEU A 14 -18.10 -46.31 51.24
CA LEU A 14 -17.63 -45.00 50.83
C LEU A 14 -16.18 -44.82 51.24
N MET A 15 -15.23 -44.98 50.27
CA MET A 15 -13.88 -44.44 50.39
C MET A 15 -13.89 -42.98 49.97
N VAL A 16 -13.79 -42.08 50.93
CA VAL A 16 -13.48 -40.69 50.70
C VAL A 16 -12.01 -40.55 50.33
N SER A 17 -11.70 -40.56 49.08
CA SER A 17 -10.39 -40.13 48.58
C SER A 17 -10.40 -38.61 48.42
N ALA A 18 -9.73 -37.90 49.34
CA ALA A 18 -9.43 -36.49 49.23
C ALA A 18 -8.49 -36.28 48.04
N GLY A 19 -9.06 -36.07 46.86
CA GLY A 19 -8.35 -35.63 45.67
C GLY A 19 -7.98 -34.14 45.85
N LEU A 20 -6.69 -33.90 46.07
CA LEU A 20 -6.09 -32.56 45.90
C LEU A 20 -6.35 -32.07 44.49
N VAL A 21 -7.37 -31.22 44.34
CA VAL A 21 -7.56 -30.43 43.13
C VAL A 21 -6.43 -29.43 43.10
N PHE A 22 -5.37 -29.74 42.38
CA PHE A 22 -4.43 -28.73 41.88
C PHE A 22 -5.22 -27.85 40.92
N ALA A 23 -5.75 -26.74 41.42
CA ALA A 23 -6.20 -25.61 40.62
C ALA A 23 -4.94 -24.98 40.01
N GLY A 24 -4.42 -25.59 38.99
CA GLY A 24 -3.50 -24.95 38.06
C GLY A 24 -4.22 -23.87 37.36
N GLY A 25 -4.26 -22.66 37.93
CA GLY A 25 -4.70 -21.44 37.27
C GLY A 25 -3.74 -21.11 36.14
N GLY A 26 -3.76 -21.88 35.06
CA GLY A 26 -3.24 -21.45 33.77
C GLY A 26 -4.08 -20.26 33.37
N LYS A 27 -3.54 -19.04 33.50
CA LYS A 27 -4.09 -17.89 32.81
C LYS A 27 -4.17 -18.31 31.36
N GLU A 28 -5.37 -18.54 30.86
CA GLU A 28 -5.64 -18.67 29.44
C GLU A 28 -5.01 -17.44 28.82
N GLN A 29 -3.87 -17.61 28.13
CA GLN A 29 -3.21 -16.51 27.43
C GLN A 29 -4.17 -16.15 26.30
N VAL A 30 -4.97 -15.09 26.49
CA VAL A 30 -5.83 -14.58 25.42
C VAL A 30 -4.93 -14.33 24.22
N GLU A 31 -5.16 -15.12 23.18
CA GLU A 31 -4.37 -15.07 21.96
C GLU A 31 -4.44 -13.66 21.39
N LYS A 32 -3.28 -12.97 21.36
CA LYS A 32 -3.20 -11.62 20.81
C LYS A 32 -3.41 -11.69 19.30
N LYS A 33 -4.39 -10.97 18.81
CA LYS A 33 -4.72 -10.90 17.37
C LYS A 33 -5.06 -9.48 16.94
N VAL A 34 -4.96 -9.22 15.65
CA VAL A 34 -5.42 -8.00 15.00
C VAL A 34 -6.05 -8.34 13.65
N VAL A 35 -7.15 -7.65 13.31
CA VAL A 35 -7.82 -7.79 12.00
C VAL A 35 -7.56 -6.54 11.18
N VAL A 36 -7.10 -6.72 9.94
CA VAL A 36 -6.63 -5.64 9.07
C VAL A 36 -7.43 -5.59 7.78
N TYR A 37 -7.98 -4.44 7.43
CA TYR A 37 -8.34 -4.12 6.06
C TYR A 37 -7.10 -3.54 5.38
N SER A 38 -6.61 -4.21 4.34
CA SER A 38 -5.40 -3.80 3.63
C SER A 38 -5.73 -3.26 2.25
N SER A 39 -5.26 -2.05 1.97
CA SER A 39 -5.23 -1.48 0.61
C SER A 39 -3.83 -1.57 -0.03
N VAL A 40 -2.86 -2.15 0.66
CA VAL A 40 -1.62 -2.65 0.07
C VAL A 40 -1.96 -3.91 -0.72
N ASP A 41 -1.35 -4.11 -1.88
CA ASP A 41 -1.56 -5.33 -2.67
C ASP A 41 -1.33 -6.59 -1.82
N GLU A 42 -2.05 -7.66 -2.16
CA GLU A 42 -2.17 -8.85 -1.32
C GLU A 42 -0.80 -9.50 -1.04
N ALA A 43 0.08 -9.54 -2.04
CA ALA A 43 1.40 -10.16 -1.91
C ALA A 43 2.29 -9.39 -0.92
N ASN A 44 2.35 -8.06 -1.05
CA ASN A 44 3.11 -7.23 -0.12
C ASN A 44 2.45 -7.13 1.25
N ALA A 45 1.10 -7.04 1.32
CA ALA A 45 0.39 -7.09 2.59
C ALA A 45 0.73 -8.36 3.37
N LYS A 46 0.74 -9.52 2.70
CA LYS A 46 1.12 -10.79 3.31
C LYS A 46 2.56 -10.76 3.84
N LYS A 47 3.53 -10.31 3.04
CA LYS A 47 4.93 -10.17 3.47
C LYS A 47 5.06 -9.33 4.75
N ILE A 48 4.40 -8.18 4.78
CA ILE A 48 4.40 -7.23 5.90
C ILE A 48 3.81 -7.86 7.16
N LEU A 49 2.63 -8.44 7.05
CA LEU A 49 1.87 -8.95 8.19
C LEU A 49 2.43 -10.27 8.73
N ASP A 50 2.98 -11.11 7.87
CA ASP A 50 3.74 -12.29 8.30
C ASP A 50 5.01 -11.89 9.08
N ALA A 51 5.73 -10.88 8.61
CA ALA A 51 6.92 -10.36 9.28
C ALA A 51 6.56 -9.74 10.65
N PHE A 52 5.48 -8.98 10.74
CA PHE A 52 4.96 -8.48 12.01
C PHE A 52 4.61 -9.62 12.97
N THR A 53 3.92 -10.65 12.48
CA THR A 53 3.56 -11.83 13.28
C THR A 53 4.79 -12.56 13.78
N ALA A 54 5.79 -12.77 12.93
CA ALA A 54 7.05 -13.41 13.30
C ALA A 54 7.81 -12.62 14.38
N ASP A 55 7.74 -11.29 14.32
CA ASP A 55 8.47 -10.40 15.21
C ASP A 55 7.79 -10.20 16.57
N THR A 56 6.47 -10.24 16.62
CA THR A 56 5.67 -9.86 17.80
C THR A 56 4.88 -11.02 18.43
N GLY A 57 4.68 -12.10 17.70
CA GLY A 57 3.79 -13.20 18.09
C GLY A 57 2.29 -12.85 17.99
N ILE A 58 1.93 -11.65 17.51
CA ILE A 58 0.53 -11.23 17.34
C ILE A 58 0.02 -11.82 16.02
N LYS A 59 -1.05 -12.61 16.07
CA LYS A 59 -1.67 -13.18 14.87
C LYS A 59 -2.44 -12.12 14.09
N VAL A 60 -2.32 -12.18 12.77
CA VAL A 60 -3.01 -11.24 11.88
C VAL A 60 -3.97 -12.00 10.97
N ALA A 61 -5.22 -11.51 10.91
CA ALA A 61 -6.14 -11.80 9.82
C ALA A 61 -6.28 -10.54 8.95
N PHE A 62 -6.24 -10.68 7.63
CA PHE A 62 -6.43 -9.52 6.77
C PHE A 62 -7.34 -9.80 5.57
N VAL A 63 -7.95 -8.75 5.06
CA VAL A 63 -8.74 -8.76 3.83
C VAL A 63 -8.21 -7.64 2.94
N PHE A 64 -7.89 -7.97 1.69
CA PHE A 64 -7.54 -6.97 0.68
C PHE A 64 -8.79 -6.23 0.20
N LEU A 65 -8.72 -4.90 0.23
CA LEU A 65 -9.76 -4.00 -0.26
C LEU A 65 -9.08 -2.78 -0.89
N SER A 66 -9.38 -2.46 -2.13
CA SER A 66 -8.95 -1.18 -2.69
C SER A 66 -9.58 -0.01 -1.91
N SER A 67 -8.98 1.18 -1.97
CA SER A 67 -9.28 2.32 -1.08
C SER A 67 -10.77 2.69 -1.01
N GLY A 68 -11.46 2.76 -2.14
CA GLY A 68 -12.89 3.09 -2.19
C GLY A 68 -13.77 2.03 -1.52
N PRO A 69 -13.70 0.76 -1.90
CA PRO A 69 -14.37 -0.34 -1.21
C PRO A 69 -14.02 -0.44 0.28
N ALA A 70 -12.77 -0.15 0.69
CA ALA A 70 -12.37 -0.16 2.10
C ALA A 70 -13.15 0.90 2.91
N ILE A 71 -13.16 2.16 2.46
CA ILE A 71 -13.93 3.23 3.12
C ILE A 71 -15.42 2.89 3.17
N ALA A 72 -15.99 2.42 2.07
CA ALA A 72 -17.42 2.07 2.02
C ALA A 72 -17.76 0.97 3.03
N ARG A 73 -16.91 -0.06 3.14
CA ARG A 73 -17.09 -1.15 4.07
C ARG A 73 -16.93 -0.71 5.53
N ILE A 74 -15.90 0.07 5.84
CA ILE A 74 -15.67 0.62 7.19
C ILE A 74 -16.89 1.46 7.64
N LYS A 75 -17.44 2.30 6.74
CA LYS A 75 -18.66 3.06 7.01
C LYS A 75 -19.86 2.15 7.30
N ALA A 76 -20.07 1.13 6.49
CA ALA A 76 -21.20 0.20 6.66
C ALA A 76 -21.10 -0.60 7.98
N GLU A 77 -19.90 -0.84 8.45
CA GLU A 77 -19.61 -1.63 9.65
C GLU A 77 -19.45 -0.77 10.93
N LEU A 78 -19.66 0.55 10.89
CA LEU A 78 -19.35 1.48 11.99
C LEU A 78 -20.00 1.07 13.33
N ASN A 79 -21.20 0.50 13.29
CA ASN A 79 -21.91 0.02 14.49
C ASN A 79 -21.48 -1.38 14.95
N ASN A 80 -20.76 -2.14 14.12
CA ASN A 80 -20.20 -3.45 14.43
C ASN A 80 -18.92 -3.69 13.64
N PRO A 81 -17.82 -3.00 13.97
CA PRO A 81 -16.56 -3.09 13.25
C PRO A 81 -16.03 -4.53 13.18
N GLN A 82 -15.61 -4.93 11.98
CA GLN A 82 -15.06 -6.26 11.72
C GLN A 82 -13.53 -6.23 11.59
N ALA A 83 -12.92 -5.06 11.54
CA ALA A 83 -11.48 -4.88 11.52
C ALA A 83 -11.03 -3.88 12.61
N ASP A 84 -9.76 -3.96 12.98
CA ASP A 84 -9.11 -3.10 13.96
C ASP A 84 -8.28 -1.99 13.30
N VAL A 85 -7.71 -2.29 12.13
CA VAL A 85 -6.77 -1.41 11.42
C VAL A 85 -7.14 -1.34 9.94
N TRP A 86 -7.02 -0.13 9.38
CA TRP A 86 -6.94 0.06 7.93
C TRP A 86 -5.51 0.42 7.56
N MET A 87 -4.87 -0.41 6.73
CA MET A 87 -3.46 -0.32 6.34
C MET A 87 -3.34 -0.12 4.83
N GLY A 88 -2.52 0.83 4.42
CA GLY A 88 -2.36 1.20 3.01
C GLY A 88 -3.42 2.22 2.58
N ALA A 89 -3.58 2.41 1.30
CA ALA A 89 -4.23 3.57 0.69
C ALA A 89 -3.45 4.88 0.93
N PRO A 90 -3.46 5.79 -0.05
CA PRO A 90 -2.87 7.12 0.10
C PRO A 90 -3.47 7.90 1.27
N SER A 91 -2.68 8.77 1.90
CA SER A 91 -3.03 9.47 3.13
C SER A 91 -4.31 10.32 3.03
N GLU A 92 -4.65 10.85 1.86
CA GLU A 92 -5.90 11.59 1.63
C GLU A 92 -7.15 10.75 1.91
N ASN A 93 -7.10 9.43 1.70
CA ASN A 93 -8.21 8.54 2.04
C ASN A 93 -8.37 8.39 3.56
N HIS A 94 -7.26 8.41 4.29
CA HIS A 94 -7.28 8.38 5.76
C HIS A 94 -7.73 9.72 6.34
N ILE A 95 -7.47 10.85 5.66
CA ILE A 95 -8.05 12.16 6.01
C ILE A 95 -9.58 12.09 5.90
N VAL A 96 -10.11 11.58 4.79
CA VAL A 96 -11.56 11.37 4.64
C VAL A 96 -12.11 10.46 5.74
N ALA A 97 -11.43 9.35 6.06
CA ALA A 97 -11.86 8.46 7.13
C ALA A 97 -11.87 9.14 8.50
N LYS A 98 -10.90 10.02 8.79
CA LYS A 98 -10.90 10.86 10.00
C LYS A 98 -12.10 11.81 10.01
N ASP A 99 -12.31 12.56 8.93
CA ASP A 99 -13.38 13.57 8.82
C ASP A 99 -14.76 12.93 8.94
N ASP A 100 -14.93 11.70 8.47
CA ASP A 100 -16.14 10.88 8.61
C ASP A 100 -16.24 10.20 10.00
N GLY A 101 -15.29 10.40 10.91
CA GLY A 101 -15.30 9.84 12.26
C GLY A 101 -15.12 8.31 12.32
N LEU A 102 -14.40 7.73 11.34
CA LEU A 102 -14.21 6.27 11.19
C LEU A 102 -12.94 5.75 11.90
N THR A 103 -12.07 6.66 12.36
CA THR A 103 -10.79 6.32 12.98
C THR A 103 -10.68 6.92 14.38
N ILE A 104 -9.73 6.43 15.18
CA ILE A 104 -9.41 6.96 16.50
C ILE A 104 -7.97 7.46 16.56
N PRO A 105 -7.67 8.50 17.38
CA PRO A 105 -6.33 9.02 17.50
C PRO A 105 -5.44 8.11 18.33
N TYR A 106 -4.17 8.03 17.92
CA TYR A 106 -3.10 7.34 18.64
C TYR A 106 -1.75 7.95 18.27
N THR A 107 -0.92 8.30 19.25
CA THR A 107 0.36 9.00 19.06
C THR A 107 1.55 8.24 19.68
N GLY A 108 1.41 6.94 19.87
CA GLY A 108 2.47 6.08 20.42
C GLY A 108 3.59 5.76 19.44
N GLY A 109 4.56 4.99 19.92
CA GLY A 109 5.74 4.58 19.17
C GLY A 109 6.58 5.76 18.68
N ASP A 110 7.19 5.62 17.51
CA ASP A 110 8.02 6.64 16.87
C ASP A 110 7.23 7.75 16.18
N PHE A 111 5.95 7.91 16.51
CA PHE A 111 5.05 8.90 15.89
C PHE A 111 5.64 10.33 15.88
N ALA A 112 6.25 10.75 16.99
CA ALA A 112 6.83 12.09 17.11
C ALA A 112 7.97 12.32 16.10
N ALA A 113 8.73 11.28 15.76
CA ALA A 113 9.88 11.34 14.86
C ALA A 113 9.49 11.42 13.37
N LEU A 114 8.25 11.09 13.00
CA LEU A 114 7.79 11.22 11.62
C LEU A 114 7.76 12.67 11.19
N LYS A 115 8.24 12.96 9.97
CA LYS A 115 8.17 14.28 9.34
C LYS A 115 6.71 14.77 9.24
N THR A 116 6.52 16.08 9.34
CA THR A 116 5.24 16.73 9.01
C THR A 116 4.85 16.36 7.57
N GLY A 117 3.59 16.05 7.32
CA GLY A 117 3.13 15.54 6.02
C GLY A 117 3.03 14.02 5.96
N PHE A 118 3.76 13.29 6.82
CA PHE A 118 3.59 11.82 6.95
C PHE A 118 2.72 11.41 8.14
N LYS A 119 2.03 12.34 8.77
CA LYS A 119 1.15 12.07 9.90
C LYS A 119 0.07 13.14 10.05
N ASP A 120 -1.07 12.75 10.55
CA ASP A 120 -2.03 13.67 11.13
C ASP A 120 -1.52 14.17 12.49
N THR A 121 -1.51 15.46 12.73
CA THR A 121 -0.96 16.02 13.99
C THR A 121 -1.68 15.55 15.24
N GLN A 122 -2.95 15.14 15.11
CA GLN A 122 -3.76 14.57 16.19
C GLN A 122 -3.64 13.04 16.30
N GLY A 123 -2.91 12.37 15.38
CA GLY A 123 -2.64 10.95 15.44
C GLY A 123 -3.69 10.04 14.81
N TYR A 124 -4.63 10.55 14.02
CA TYR A 124 -5.66 9.72 13.37
C TYR A 124 -5.12 8.82 12.28
N TRP A 125 -4.01 9.21 11.65
CA TRP A 125 -3.30 8.40 10.67
C TRP A 125 -1.80 8.72 10.67
N ARG A 126 -1.01 7.81 10.11
CA ARG A 126 0.40 8.00 9.80
C ARG A 126 0.78 7.18 8.59
N SER A 127 1.64 7.74 7.74
CA SER A 127 2.24 7.00 6.65
C SER A 127 3.29 6.03 7.18
N PHE A 128 3.45 4.88 6.53
CA PHE A 128 4.45 3.89 6.91
C PHE A 128 5.38 3.50 5.75
N TYR A 129 5.14 4.03 4.55
CA TYR A 129 6.06 3.96 3.43
C TYR A 129 5.76 5.06 2.41
N MET A 130 6.68 5.22 1.44
CA MET A 130 6.52 6.10 0.30
C MET A 130 6.76 5.33 -0.99
N ASN A 131 6.06 5.73 -2.05
CA ASN A 131 6.23 5.21 -3.40
C ASN A 131 6.43 6.37 -4.37
N PRO A 132 7.65 6.69 -4.78
CA PRO A 132 7.88 7.66 -5.83
C PRO A 132 7.46 7.09 -7.19
N MET A 133 6.96 7.97 -8.06
CA MET A 133 6.70 7.69 -9.45
C MET A 133 7.98 7.72 -10.26
N ALA A 134 8.11 6.84 -11.25
CA ALA A 134 9.26 6.82 -12.14
C ALA A 134 8.93 6.22 -13.50
N PHE A 135 9.87 6.29 -14.40
CA PHE A 135 9.91 5.45 -15.59
C PHE A 135 10.73 4.19 -15.29
N ALA A 136 10.33 3.05 -15.83
CA ALA A 136 11.27 1.95 -16.02
C ALA A 136 11.54 1.81 -17.50
N VAL A 137 12.80 1.65 -17.88
CA VAL A 137 13.21 1.39 -19.24
C VAL A 137 13.75 -0.04 -19.37
N ASN A 138 13.35 -0.74 -20.42
CA ASN A 138 13.96 -2.01 -20.78
C ASN A 138 15.20 -1.74 -21.63
N THR A 139 16.37 -2.00 -21.08
CA THR A 139 17.67 -1.65 -21.70
C THR A 139 17.93 -2.41 -22.99
N GLU A 140 17.43 -3.63 -23.13
CA GLU A 140 17.55 -4.43 -24.35
C GLU A 140 16.62 -3.91 -25.46
N VAL A 141 15.41 -3.48 -25.10
CA VAL A 141 14.49 -2.87 -26.06
C VAL A 141 15.03 -1.53 -26.55
N LEU A 142 15.54 -0.67 -25.64
CA LEU A 142 16.17 0.59 -26.04
C LEU A 142 17.34 0.34 -27.00
N LYS A 143 18.19 -0.63 -26.71
CA LYS A 143 19.32 -1.01 -27.60
C LYS A 143 18.83 -1.48 -28.98
N ARG A 144 17.78 -2.33 -29.02
CA ARG A 144 17.18 -2.81 -30.27
C ARG A 144 16.61 -1.70 -31.13
N LEU A 145 16.02 -0.68 -30.49
CA LEU A 145 15.44 0.49 -31.16
C LEU A 145 16.48 1.55 -31.51
N ASN A 146 17.75 1.38 -31.07
CA ASN A 146 18.76 2.44 -31.10
C ASN A 146 18.22 3.75 -30.45
N ALA A 147 17.45 3.61 -29.40
CA ALA A 147 16.80 4.73 -28.72
C ALA A 147 17.65 5.23 -27.55
N PRO A 148 17.75 6.55 -27.33
CA PRO A 148 18.41 7.09 -26.15
C PRO A 148 17.62 6.71 -24.88
N LYS A 149 18.28 6.74 -23.72
CA LYS A 149 17.62 6.61 -22.44
C LYS A 149 16.93 7.93 -22.07
N PRO A 150 15.60 7.96 -21.81
CA PRO A 150 14.94 9.20 -21.42
C PRO A 150 15.38 9.62 -20.01
N THR A 151 15.48 10.92 -19.76
CA THR A 151 15.83 11.51 -18.46
C THR A 151 14.80 12.53 -17.98
N SER A 152 13.82 12.83 -18.82
CA SER A 152 12.80 13.86 -18.60
C SER A 152 11.45 13.41 -19.15
N TRP A 153 10.39 14.10 -18.71
CA TRP A 153 9.08 13.94 -19.33
C TRP A 153 9.11 14.33 -20.81
N GLU A 154 9.82 15.39 -21.16
CA GLU A 154 9.96 15.87 -22.56
C GLU A 154 10.60 14.80 -23.45
N ASP A 155 11.60 14.06 -22.96
CA ASP A 155 12.26 13.01 -23.75
C ASP A 155 11.28 11.91 -24.20
N LEU A 156 10.17 11.69 -23.50
CA LEU A 156 9.16 10.69 -23.85
C LEU A 156 8.38 11.04 -25.14
N LEU A 157 8.44 12.31 -25.58
CA LEU A 157 7.86 12.76 -26.84
C LEU A 157 8.74 12.44 -28.07
N ASN A 158 9.95 11.91 -27.86
CA ASN A 158 10.82 11.52 -28.97
C ASN A 158 10.09 10.50 -29.87
N PRO A 159 10.01 10.73 -31.19
CA PRO A 159 9.35 9.81 -32.13
C PRO A 159 9.82 8.36 -32.08
N VAL A 160 11.05 8.10 -31.60
CA VAL A 160 11.59 6.74 -31.44
C VAL A 160 10.77 5.91 -30.45
N TYR A 161 10.05 6.55 -29.54
CA TYR A 161 9.18 5.88 -28.55
C TYR A 161 7.75 5.71 -29.01
N LYS A 162 7.40 6.01 -30.26
CA LYS A 162 6.04 5.82 -30.77
C LYS A 162 5.59 4.37 -30.58
N GLY A 163 4.48 4.17 -29.82
CA GLY A 163 3.98 2.85 -29.48
C GLY A 163 4.89 2.03 -28.56
N GLN A 164 5.77 2.66 -27.80
CA GLN A 164 6.77 2.00 -26.93
C GLN A 164 6.57 2.30 -25.45
N ILE A 165 5.46 2.94 -25.08
CA ILE A 165 5.18 3.29 -23.69
C ILE A 165 3.96 2.53 -23.19
N GLN A 166 4.03 1.98 -21.97
CA GLN A 166 2.86 1.53 -21.22
C GLN A 166 2.70 2.36 -19.96
N MET A 167 1.45 2.79 -19.70
CA MET A 167 1.08 3.49 -18.48
C MET A 167 -0.37 3.11 -18.10
N PRO A 168 -0.76 3.27 -16.83
CA PRO A 168 -2.14 2.98 -16.46
C PRO A 168 -3.10 4.07 -16.97
N THR A 169 -4.41 3.76 -17.06
CA THR A 169 -5.44 4.74 -17.43
C THR A 169 -5.96 5.49 -16.20
N PRO A 170 -6.11 6.82 -16.25
CA PRO A 170 -6.69 7.59 -15.15
C PRO A 170 -8.14 7.23 -14.81
N GLN A 171 -8.87 6.61 -15.75
CA GLN A 171 -10.24 6.14 -15.54
C GLN A 171 -10.33 5.01 -14.50
N ALA A 172 -9.31 4.15 -14.43
CA ALA A 172 -9.34 2.96 -13.58
C ALA A 172 -8.26 2.97 -12.47
N SER A 173 -7.21 3.79 -12.62
CA SER A 173 -6.02 3.74 -11.75
C SER A 173 -5.76 5.07 -11.06
N GLY A 174 -5.64 5.03 -9.73
CA GLY A 174 -5.14 6.14 -8.94
C GLY A 174 -3.71 6.53 -9.32
N THR A 175 -2.84 5.56 -9.62
CA THR A 175 -1.47 5.79 -10.10
C THR A 175 -1.44 6.67 -11.35
N ALA A 176 -2.32 6.38 -12.31
CA ALA A 176 -2.40 7.19 -13.53
C ALA A 176 -2.94 8.60 -13.27
N TYR A 177 -3.95 8.72 -12.39
CA TYR A 177 -4.43 10.04 -11.99
C TYR A 177 -3.32 10.85 -11.31
N ASN A 178 -2.46 10.20 -10.55
CA ASN A 178 -1.31 10.82 -9.92
C ASN A 178 -0.29 11.35 -10.96
N ILE A 179 -0.13 10.67 -12.10
CA ILE A 179 0.67 11.20 -13.24
C ILE A 179 0.04 12.51 -13.77
N VAL A 180 -1.27 12.53 -13.96
CA VAL A 180 -1.99 13.73 -14.42
C VAL A 180 -1.80 14.89 -13.43
N ALA A 181 -2.04 14.65 -12.14
CA ALA A 181 -1.88 15.68 -11.11
C ALA A 181 -0.44 16.19 -10.99
N SER A 182 0.56 15.29 -11.13
CA SER A 182 1.98 15.67 -11.14
C SER A 182 2.32 16.57 -12.30
N LEU A 183 1.93 16.22 -13.51
CA LEU A 183 2.17 17.03 -14.71
C LEU A 183 1.53 18.40 -14.59
N ILE A 184 0.29 18.49 -14.10
CA ILE A 184 -0.41 19.75 -13.85
C ILE A 184 0.38 20.61 -12.84
N THR A 185 0.90 20.02 -11.78
CA THR A 185 1.69 20.74 -10.78
C THR A 185 3.03 21.23 -11.35
N ILE A 186 3.66 20.47 -12.25
CA ILE A 186 4.94 20.84 -12.87
C ILE A 186 4.79 21.96 -13.90
N VAL A 187 3.79 21.89 -14.77
CA VAL A 187 3.72 22.80 -15.95
C VAL A 187 2.41 23.59 -16.07
N GLY A 188 1.46 23.39 -15.17
CA GLY A 188 0.11 23.97 -15.24
C GLY A 188 -0.85 23.12 -16.09
N GLU A 189 -2.16 23.30 -15.89
CA GLU A 189 -3.18 22.39 -16.43
C GLU A 189 -3.17 22.32 -17.95
N GLU A 190 -3.21 23.46 -18.65
CA GLU A 190 -3.29 23.48 -20.12
C GLU A 190 -2.06 22.81 -20.76
N LYS A 191 -0.86 23.16 -20.32
CA LYS A 191 0.37 22.56 -20.86
C LYS A 191 0.47 21.06 -20.53
N ALA A 192 -0.03 20.64 -19.36
CA ALA A 192 -0.07 19.22 -19.02
C ALA A 192 -0.98 18.42 -19.94
N PHE A 193 -2.15 18.97 -20.29
CA PHE A 193 -3.06 18.34 -21.25
C PHE A 193 -2.49 18.34 -22.67
N ASP A 194 -1.86 19.42 -23.11
CA ASP A 194 -1.17 19.46 -24.40
C ASP A 194 -0.03 18.44 -24.47
N TYR A 195 0.76 18.32 -23.40
CA TYR A 195 1.79 17.29 -23.27
C TYR A 195 1.20 15.87 -23.36
N MET A 196 0.12 15.58 -22.61
CA MET A 196 -0.50 14.25 -22.60
C MET A 196 -1.10 13.91 -23.98
N LYS A 197 -1.67 14.87 -24.70
CA LYS A 197 -2.11 14.69 -26.10
C LYS A 197 -0.93 14.34 -27.00
N ALA A 198 0.18 15.06 -26.87
CA ALA A 198 1.41 14.78 -27.63
C ALA A 198 2.04 13.42 -27.30
N LEU A 199 1.94 12.98 -26.02
CA LEU A 199 2.46 11.69 -25.56
C LEU A 199 1.60 10.50 -26.03
N ASN A 200 0.29 10.70 -26.23
CA ASN A 200 -0.67 9.64 -26.48
C ASN A 200 -0.31 8.71 -27.66
N PRO A 201 0.23 9.19 -28.83
CA PRO A 201 0.72 8.31 -29.89
C PRO A 201 1.88 7.39 -29.50
N SER A 202 2.65 7.75 -28.48
CA SER A 202 3.75 6.93 -27.93
C SER A 202 3.24 5.86 -26.96
N VAL A 203 2.01 5.99 -26.43
CA VAL A 203 1.44 5.01 -25.51
C VAL A 203 0.87 3.83 -26.28
N GLN A 204 1.53 2.67 -26.17
CA GLN A 204 1.07 1.40 -26.74
C GLN A 204 -0.21 0.92 -26.08
N THR A 205 -0.22 0.93 -24.75
CA THR A 205 -1.31 0.38 -23.94
C THR A 205 -1.53 1.20 -22.69
N TYR A 206 -2.79 1.53 -22.43
CA TYR A 206 -3.27 2.01 -21.14
C TYR A 206 -3.78 0.84 -20.31
N THR A 207 -3.07 0.47 -19.25
CA THR A 207 -3.46 -0.65 -18.38
C THR A 207 -4.53 -0.23 -17.37
N SER A 208 -5.43 -1.13 -17.00
CA SER A 208 -6.43 -0.89 -15.95
C SER A 208 -5.83 -0.92 -14.53
N SER A 209 -4.74 -1.68 -14.35
CA SER A 209 -3.99 -1.74 -13.09
C SER A 209 -2.85 -0.75 -13.05
N GLY A 210 -2.64 -0.09 -11.90
CA GLY A 210 -1.53 0.82 -11.66
C GLY A 210 -0.15 0.17 -11.76
N THR A 211 -0.07 -1.15 -11.57
CA THR A 211 1.16 -1.95 -11.67
C THR A 211 1.30 -2.73 -12.99
N GLY A 212 0.32 -2.59 -13.91
CA GLY A 212 0.33 -3.27 -15.20
C GLY A 212 1.59 -2.99 -16.05
N PRO A 213 2.05 -1.73 -16.14
CA PRO A 213 3.22 -1.38 -16.96
C PRO A 213 4.50 -2.12 -16.61
N SER A 214 4.73 -2.46 -15.33
CA SER A 214 5.94 -3.17 -14.91
C SER A 214 6.08 -4.53 -15.59
N LYS A 215 4.98 -5.27 -15.75
CA LYS A 215 4.99 -6.55 -16.45
C LYS A 215 5.30 -6.39 -17.95
N GLY A 216 4.66 -5.43 -18.62
CA GLY A 216 4.87 -5.19 -20.05
C GLY A 216 6.31 -4.80 -20.38
N VAL A 217 6.86 -3.85 -19.62
CA VAL A 217 8.24 -3.39 -19.82
C VAL A 217 9.26 -4.47 -19.44
N SER A 218 9.02 -5.26 -18.38
CA SER A 218 9.97 -6.29 -17.95
C SER A 218 10.20 -7.37 -19.01
N VAL A 219 9.14 -7.80 -19.69
CA VAL A 219 9.21 -8.83 -20.74
C VAL A 219 9.48 -8.25 -22.13
N GLY A 220 9.77 -6.94 -22.25
CA GLY A 220 10.14 -6.29 -23.51
C GLY A 220 9.01 -6.08 -24.50
N GLN A 221 7.75 -6.05 -24.06
CA GLN A 221 6.60 -5.67 -24.89
C GLN A 221 6.62 -4.20 -25.28
N CYS A 222 7.25 -3.35 -24.45
CA CYS A 222 7.47 -1.95 -24.67
C CYS A 222 8.84 -1.54 -24.14
N ALA A 223 9.31 -0.35 -24.54
CA ALA A 223 10.59 0.18 -24.07
C ALA A 223 10.47 0.84 -22.69
N ILE A 224 9.30 1.40 -22.35
CA ILE A 224 9.14 2.27 -21.20
C ILE A 224 7.83 1.93 -20.47
N GLY A 225 7.91 1.80 -19.15
CA GLY A 225 6.75 1.68 -18.27
C GLY A 225 6.70 2.84 -17.27
N LEU A 226 5.51 3.42 -17.05
CA LEU A 226 5.28 4.53 -16.12
C LEU A 226 4.38 4.08 -14.98
N GLN A 227 4.90 4.07 -13.75
CA GLN A 227 4.14 3.77 -12.53
C GLN A 227 4.96 4.10 -11.27
N PHE A 228 4.44 3.75 -10.09
CA PHE A 228 5.23 3.73 -8.85
C PHE A 228 6.29 2.63 -8.86
N THR A 229 7.43 2.90 -8.24
CA THR A 229 8.67 2.13 -8.40
C THR A 229 8.73 0.72 -7.82
N PRO A 230 8.00 0.32 -6.77
CA PRO A 230 8.25 -0.96 -6.09
C PRO A 230 8.26 -2.16 -7.01
N ALA A 231 7.27 -2.30 -7.91
CA ALA A 231 7.22 -3.43 -8.83
C ALA A 231 8.36 -3.42 -9.86
N PHE A 232 8.90 -2.26 -10.23
CA PHE A 232 10.08 -2.19 -11.10
C PHE A 232 11.30 -2.78 -10.42
N PHE A 233 11.55 -2.43 -9.15
CA PHE A 233 12.66 -2.99 -8.38
C PHE A 233 12.50 -4.49 -8.14
N GLU A 234 11.26 -4.98 -7.96
CA GLU A 234 11.01 -6.42 -7.86
C GLU A 234 11.43 -7.16 -9.15
N PHE A 235 11.10 -6.63 -10.34
CA PHE A 235 11.54 -7.21 -11.60
C PHE A 235 13.06 -7.13 -11.78
N ILE A 236 13.70 -6.01 -11.39
CA ILE A 236 15.17 -5.86 -11.42
C ILE A 236 15.84 -6.91 -10.53
N GLU A 237 15.35 -7.11 -9.30
CA GLU A 237 15.87 -8.13 -8.38
C GLU A 237 15.72 -9.55 -8.95
N ASN A 238 14.69 -9.79 -9.77
CA ASN A 238 14.46 -11.05 -10.48
C ASN A 238 15.24 -11.17 -11.80
N GLY A 239 16.17 -10.24 -12.08
CA GLY A 239 17.10 -10.31 -13.21
C GLY A 239 16.57 -9.79 -14.54
N TYR A 240 15.43 -9.11 -14.57
CA TYR A 240 14.92 -8.46 -15.78
C TYR A 240 15.77 -7.23 -16.14
N PRO A 241 15.98 -6.94 -17.45
CA PRO A 241 16.86 -5.88 -17.91
C PRO A 241 16.22 -4.49 -17.82
N LEU A 242 15.83 -4.10 -16.61
CA LEU A 242 15.20 -2.82 -16.33
C LEU A 242 16.16 -1.85 -15.65
N GLU A 243 15.97 -0.56 -15.91
CA GLU A 243 16.56 0.55 -15.17
C GLU A 243 15.47 1.54 -14.79
N VAL A 244 15.48 2.00 -13.52
CA VAL A 244 14.53 2.99 -13.03
C VAL A 244 15.09 4.39 -13.25
N ILE A 245 14.31 5.26 -13.87
CA ILE A 245 14.65 6.64 -14.20
C ILE A 245 13.70 7.59 -13.49
N TYR A 246 14.23 8.46 -12.68
CA TYR A 246 13.49 9.55 -12.06
C TYR A 246 13.62 10.79 -12.95
N PRO A 247 12.52 11.33 -13.53
CA PRO A 247 12.58 12.48 -14.42
C PRO A 247 13.15 13.72 -13.72
N LYS A 248 13.99 14.46 -14.44
CA LYS A 248 14.70 15.65 -13.91
C LYS A 248 13.79 16.80 -13.46
N GLU A 249 12.57 16.86 -13.99
CA GLU A 249 11.56 17.85 -13.58
C GLU A 249 11.06 17.59 -12.16
N GLY A 250 11.13 16.37 -11.71
CA GLY A 250 10.73 15.89 -10.41
C GLY A 250 9.69 14.79 -10.47
N VAL A 251 9.53 14.13 -9.34
CA VAL A 251 8.59 13.01 -9.18
C VAL A 251 7.60 13.33 -8.06
N TRP A 252 6.37 12.97 -8.28
CA TRP A 252 5.43 12.86 -7.18
C TRP A 252 5.58 11.48 -6.50
N PHE A 253 5.18 11.43 -5.25
CA PHE A 253 5.15 10.20 -4.48
C PHE A 253 3.83 10.10 -3.72
N GLU A 254 3.33 8.91 -3.57
CA GLU A 254 2.28 8.65 -2.59
C GLU A 254 2.92 8.25 -1.26
N ALA A 255 2.21 8.55 -0.18
CA ALA A 255 2.60 8.14 1.17
C ALA A 255 1.45 7.39 1.83
N PRO A 256 1.28 6.10 1.52
CA PRO A 256 0.22 5.29 2.09
C PRO A 256 0.29 5.23 3.61
N ALA A 257 -0.89 5.27 4.22
CA ALA A 257 -1.01 5.43 5.65
C ALA A 257 -1.65 4.22 6.34
N VAL A 258 -1.65 4.27 7.67
CA VAL A 258 -2.31 3.32 8.55
C VAL A 258 -3.13 4.09 9.59
N SER A 259 -4.33 3.58 9.91
CA SER A 259 -5.23 4.11 10.94
C SER A 259 -5.79 3.01 11.81
N ILE A 260 -6.02 3.31 13.08
CA ILE A 260 -6.81 2.44 13.96
C ILE A 260 -8.29 2.80 13.78
N LEU A 261 -9.12 1.80 13.55
CA LEU A 261 -10.54 1.99 13.28
C LEU A 261 -11.32 2.26 14.57
N LYS A 262 -12.35 3.11 14.47
CA LYS A 262 -13.27 3.35 15.57
C LYS A 262 -14.04 2.06 15.90
N GLY A 263 -14.07 1.71 17.19
CA GLY A 263 -14.69 0.48 17.66
C GLY A 263 -13.85 -0.78 17.43
N ALA A 264 -12.55 -0.64 17.13
CA ALA A 264 -11.58 -1.76 17.08
C ALA A 264 -11.69 -2.63 18.34
N LYS A 265 -11.78 -3.94 18.16
CA LYS A 265 -11.93 -4.90 19.28
C LYS A 265 -10.58 -5.25 19.92
N ASN A 266 -9.49 -5.13 19.16
CA ASN A 266 -8.13 -5.51 19.58
C ASN A 266 -7.20 -4.29 19.60
N VAL A 267 -7.60 -3.22 20.29
CA VAL A 267 -6.91 -1.92 20.26
C VAL A 267 -5.42 -2.02 20.58
N GLN A 268 -5.02 -2.79 21.60
CA GLN A 268 -3.60 -2.94 21.96
C GLN A 268 -2.78 -3.62 20.84
N SER A 269 -3.34 -4.63 20.16
CA SER A 269 -2.69 -5.28 19.03
C SER A 269 -2.66 -4.36 17.80
N ALA A 270 -3.69 -3.54 17.61
CA ALA A 270 -3.72 -2.51 16.57
C ALA A 270 -2.63 -1.44 16.78
N GLN A 271 -2.48 -0.95 18.02
CA GLN A 271 -1.41 -0.04 18.40
C GLN A 271 -0.03 -0.65 18.16
N ALA A 272 0.18 -1.91 18.56
CA ALA A 272 1.44 -2.61 18.33
C ALA A 272 1.78 -2.73 16.84
N LEU A 273 0.79 -3.01 15.97
CA LEU A 273 1.00 -3.04 14.52
C LEU A 273 1.36 -1.67 13.98
N VAL A 274 0.64 -0.62 14.38
CA VAL A 274 0.88 0.75 13.95
C VAL A 274 2.27 1.24 14.37
N ASP A 275 2.69 0.95 15.60
CA ASP A 275 4.03 1.28 16.11
C ASP A 275 5.12 0.51 15.36
N TRP A 276 4.91 -0.79 15.13
CA TRP A 276 5.87 -1.62 14.41
C TRP A 276 6.09 -1.12 12.98
N LEU A 277 5.02 -0.75 12.27
CA LEU A 277 5.10 -0.28 10.89
C LEU A 277 5.97 0.98 10.71
N ILE A 278 6.06 1.85 11.72
CA ILE A 278 6.86 3.08 11.67
C ILE A 278 8.16 2.98 12.45
N SER A 279 8.40 1.87 13.18
CA SER A 279 9.66 1.66 13.89
C SER A 279 10.80 1.39 12.91
N LYS A 280 12.03 1.74 13.29
CA LYS A 280 13.21 1.40 12.48
C LYS A 280 13.27 -0.11 12.20
N LYS A 281 12.97 -0.94 13.20
CA LYS A 281 12.99 -2.41 13.07
C LYS A 281 11.95 -2.87 12.04
N GLY A 282 10.71 -2.40 12.14
CA GLY A 282 9.66 -2.72 11.18
C GLY A 282 10.03 -2.28 9.76
N GLN A 283 10.51 -1.06 9.59
CA GLN A 283 10.93 -0.52 8.30
C GLN A 283 12.10 -1.31 7.68
N ASP A 284 13.11 -1.67 8.49
CA ASP A 284 14.21 -2.54 8.04
C ASP A 284 13.69 -3.92 7.62
N THR A 285 12.71 -4.47 8.35
CA THR A 285 12.10 -5.75 8.04
C THR A 285 11.29 -5.70 6.73
N LEU A 286 10.59 -4.59 6.44
CA LEU A 286 9.92 -4.41 5.14
C LEU A 286 10.93 -4.47 3.98
N THR A 287 12.09 -3.85 4.16
CA THR A 287 13.17 -3.90 3.16
C THR A 287 13.72 -5.32 3.00
N ASP A 288 13.99 -6.02 4.11
CA ASP A 288 14.47 -7.40 4.10
C ASP A 288 13.44 -8.36 3.46
N ALA A 289 12.14 -8.07 3.58
CA ALA A 289 11.05 -8.79 2.92
C ALA A 289 10.88 -8.42 1.43
N LYS A 290 11.75 -7.58 0.88
CA LYS A 290 11.76 -7.15 -0.54
C LYS A 290 10.44 -6.52 -0.99
N THR A 291 9.89 -5.62 -0.18
CA THR A 291 8.73 -4.82 -0.59
C THR A 291 9.11 -3.68 -1.53
N PHE A 292 10.38 -3.27 -1.52
CA PHE A 292 10.92 -2.12 -2.25
C PHE A 292 10.18 -0.80 -1.96
N PHE A 293 9.59 -0.70 -0.78
CA PHE A 293 9.00 0.54 -0.29
C PHE A 293 10.08 1.48 0.24
N TYR A 294 9.92 2.77 0.00
CA TYR A 294 10.77 3.77 0.63
C TYR A 294 10.35 3.98 2.08
N PRO A 295 11.28 3.89 3.03
CA PRO A 295 10.94 4.06 4.43
C PRO A 295 10.58 5.51 4.77
N VAL A 296 9.65 5.70 5.70
CA VAL A 296 9.33 7.02 6.30
C VAL A 296 10.19 7.33 7.52
N THR A 297 10.85 6.34 8.08
CA THR A 297 11.67 6.44 9.30
C THR A 297 13.13 6.66 8.95
N SER A 298 13.73 7.69 9.54
CA SER A 298 15.13 8.03 9.30
C SER A 298 16.08 6.90 9.68
N GLY A 299 17.09 6.67 8.85
CA GLY A 299 18.12 5.64 9.07
C GLY A 299 17.64 4.20 8.87
N ALA A 300 16.44 3.97 8.35
CA ALA A 300 16.01 2.65 7.92
C ALA A 300 16.70 2.23 6.62
N LYS A 301 16.81 0.92 6.40
CA LYS A 301 17.46 0.34 5.22
C LYS A 301 16.67 0.67 3.94
N LEU A 302 17.40 0.81 2.83
CA LEU A 302 16.84 0.87 1.49
C LEU A 302 17.03 -0.46 0.77
N GLY A 303 16.10 -0.78 -0.12
CA GLY A 303 16.23 -1.92 -1.01
C GLY A 303 17.43 -1.75 -1.95
N LYS A 304 17.99 -2.86 -2.40
CA LYS A 304 19.13 -2.87 -3.30
C LYS A 304 18.81 -2.10 -4.60
N GLY A 305 19.69 -1.18 -4.98
CA GLY A 305 19.56 -0.36 -6.19
C GLY A 305 18.62 0.83 -6.05
N MET A 306 17.95 1.02 -4.92
CA MET A 306 17.13 2.20 -4.66
C MET A 306 18.01 3.38 -4.25
N PRO A 307 17.89 4.56 -4.89
CA PRO A 307 18.56 5.77 -4.42
C PRO A 307 17.93 6.24 -3.09
N SER A 308 18.65 7.09 -2.34
CA SER A 308 18.04 7.76 -1.19
C SER A 308 16.85 8.62 -1.63
N PHE A 309 15.75 8.58 -0.89
CA PHE A 309 14.58 9.40 -1.19
C PHE A 309 14.93 10.91 -1.17
N ASP A 310 15.77 11.33 -0.23
CA ASP A 310 16.21 12.73 -0.11
C ASP A 310 17.08 13.20 -1.30
N SER A 311 17.59 12.27 -2.15
CA SER A 311 18.29 12.61 -3.41
C SER A 311 17.34 12.83 -4.58
N LEU A 312 16.05 12.48 -4.44
CA LEU A 312 15.07 12.66 -5.49
C LEU A 312 14.53 14.10 -5.47
N LYS A 313 14.42 14.70 -6.64
CA LYS A 313 13.64 15.94 -6.79
C LYS A 313 12.17 15.58 -6.72
N THR A 314 11.48 16.00 -5.67
CA THR A 314 10.06 15.74 -5.47
C THR A 314 9.19 16.89 -5.95
N VAL A 315 7.96 16.57 -6.36
CA VAL A 315 6.91 17.53 -6.71
C VAL A 315 5.91 17.55 -5.56
N ASP A 316 5.64 18.74 -5.03
CA ASP A 316 4.65 18.91 -3.95
C ASP A 316 3.26 19.12 -4.57
N VAL A 317 2.50 18.03 -4.67
CA VAL A 317 1.12 18.04 -5.18
C VAL A 317 0.17 18.35 -4.04
N ASP A 318 -0.64 19.39 -4.19
CA ASP A 318 -1.77 19.64 -3.27
C ASP A 318 -2.78 18.48 -3.39
N VAL A 319 -2.70 17.54 -2.44
CA VAL A 319 -3.55 16.32 -2.44
C VAL A 319 -5.04 16.64 -2.27
N LYS A 320 -5.39 17.74 -1.59
CA LYS A 320 -6.77 18.19 -1.44
C LYS A 320 -7.31 18.72 -2.76
N TRP A 321 -6.54 19.58 -3.43
CA TRP A 321 -6.87 20.06 -4.78
C TRP A 321 -7.00 18.88 -5.75
N ALA A 322 -6.04 17.96 -5.75
CA ALA A 322 -6.06 16.79 -6.62
C ALA A 322 -7.32 15.93 -6.38
N GLY A 323 -7.65 15.65 -5.12
CA GLY A 323 -8.87 14.90 -4.75
C GLY A 323 -10.16 15.58 -5.23
N THR A 324 -10.28 16.91 -5.01
CA THR A 324 -11.45 17.70 -5.40
C THR A 324 -11.64 17.76 -6.93
N ASN A 325 -10.54 17.83 -7.69
CA ASN A 325 -10.57 17.97 -9.15
C ASN A 325 -10.57 16.62 -9.90
N LYS A 326 -10.44 15.49 -9.22
CA LYS A 326 -10.25 14.18 -9.86
C LYS A 326 -11.27 13.86 -10.92
N LYS A 327 -12.56 14.01 -10.62
CA LYS A 327 -13.64 13.69 -11.57
C LYS A 327 -13.50 14.53 -12.84
N ARG A 328 -13.40 15.84 -12.71
CA ARG A 328 -13.29 16.79 -13.83
C ARG A 328 -12.05 16.50 -14.70
N LEU A 329 -10.89 16.27 -14.06
CA LEU A 329 -9.64 16.03 -14.78
C LEU A 329 -9.61 14.68 -15.51
N VAL A 330 -10.23 13.65 -14.92
CA VAL A 330 -10.38 12.34 -15.59
C VAL A 330 -11.33 12.45 -16.78
N GLU A 331 -12.46 13.14 -16.63
CA GLU A 331 -13.40 13.40 -17.74
C GLU A 331 -12.71 14.19 -18.87
N ARG A 332 -11.95 15.24 -18.53
CA ARG A 332 -11.16 16.01 -19.49
C ARG A 332 -10.15 15.13 -20.22
N TRP A 333 -9.44 14.27 -19.50
CA TRP A 333 -8.46 13.35 -20.07
C TRP A 333 -9.10 12.39 -21.09
N VAL A 334 -10.28 11.84 -20.76
CA VAL A 334 -11.04 10.95 -21.66
C VAL A 334 -11.43 11.67 -22.95
N ASN A 335 -11.86 12.93 -22.84
CA ASN A 335 -12.40 13.68 -23.96
C ASN A 335 -11.32 14.31 -24.86
N GLU A 336 -10.16 14.66 -24.30
CA GLU A 336 -9.12 15.40 -25.02
C GLU A 336 -7.88 14.56 -25.37
N VAL A 337 -7.49 13.60 -24.50
CA VAL A 337 -6.25 12.84 -24.67
C VAL A 337 -6.48 11.56 -25.46
N LEU A 338 -7.47 10.73 -25.07
CA LEU A 338 -7.74 9.47 -25.77
C LEU A 338 -8.01 9.61 -27.26
N PRO A 339 -8.78 10.60 -27.73
CA PRO A 339 -9.05 10.76 -29.17
C PRO A 339 -7.85 11.23 -29.99
N ALA A 340 -6.80 11.74 -29.34
CA ALA A 340 -5.59 12.24 -29.99
C ALA A 340 -4.63 11.14 -30.49
N LYS A 341 -5.04 9.87 -30.44
CA LYS A 341 -4.22 8.71 -30.86
C LYS A 341 -4.24 8.47 -32.35
#